data_edae1626f08ba6a095c3e03396b90578
#
_entry.id   edae1626f08ba6a095c3e03396b90578
#
_cell.length_a   1.000
_cell.length_b   1.000
_cell.length_c   1.000
_cell.angle_alpha   90.00
_cell.angle_beta   90.00
_cell.angle_gamma   90.00
#
_symmetry.space_group_name_H-M   'P 1'
#
loop_
_entity.id
_entity.type
_entity.pdbx_description
1 polymer ?
#
loop_
_entity_poly.entity_id
_entity_poly.type
_entity_poly.pdbx_seq_one_letter_code
_entity_poly.pdbx_strand_id
1 'polypeptide(L)'
;MARRRNPRVSEAQRLTARIIGRVQGVGYRWWVVDAASRLSLVGWVRNTDDDRAVELVAEGDPSSLDALETQLGHGPGAAWVDRVEASRGPASGGMTRFEIRR
;
A
#
# COMPACT_ATOMS: atom_id res chain seq x y z
N MET A 1 13.45 14.34 -30.39
CA MET A 1 13.94 13.39 -29.42
C MET A 1 12.94 13.21 -28.28
N ALA A 2 12.65 11.99 -27.99
CA ALA A 2 11.75 11.71 -26.89
C ALA A 2 12.44 12.02 -25.58
N ARG A 3 11.78 12.78 -24.74
CA ARG A 3 12.28 13.07 -23.42
C ARG A 3 11.84 11.98 -22.46
N ARG A 4 12.77 11.41 -21.77
CA ARG A 4 12.42 10.53 -20.68
C ARG A 4 11.80 11.35 -19.54
N ARG A 5 10.67 10.93 -19.09
CA ARG A 5 10.00 11.58 -17.98
C ARG A 5 10.17 10.74 -16.74
N ASN A 6 10.56 11.39 -15.66
CA ASN A 6 10.53 10.77 -14.35
C ASN A 6 9.15 10.98 -13.76
N PRO A 7 8.63 10.00 -13.02
CA PRO A 7 7.39 10.21 -12.30
C PRO A 7 7.51 11.42 -11.38
N ARG A 8 6.43 12.19 -11.32
CA ARG A 8 6.36 13.40 -10.51
C ARG A 8 5.08 13.38 -9.71
N VAL A 9 4.93 14.33 -8.81
CA VAL A 9 3.71 14.44 -8.02
C VAL A 9 2.48 14.48 -8.93
N SER A 10 2.56 15.20 -10.07
CA SER A 10 1.43 15.25 -11.00
C SER A 10 1.15 13.92 -11.70
N GLU A 11 2.09 12.97 -11.65
CA GLU A 11 1.93 11.66 -12.22
C GLU A 11 1.71 10.59 -11.15
N ALA A 12 1.69 10.98 -9.92
CA ALA A 12 1.46 10.06 -8.82
C ALA A 12 0.09 9.41 -8.92
N GLN A 13 0.02 8.18 -8.46
CA GLN A 13 -1.20 7.41 -8.46
C GLN A 13 -1.59 7.05 -7.03
N ARG A 14 -2.82 6.60 -6.88
CA ARG A 14 -3.33 6.03 -5.65
C ARG A 14 -3.60 4.55 -5.86
N LEU A 15 -3.04 3.73 -4.99
CA LEU A 15 -3.40 2.33 -4.84
C LEU A 15 -4.37 2.22 -3.68
N THR A 16 -5.51 1.61 -3.91
CA THR A 16 -6.44 1.23 -2.86
C THR A 16 -6.46 -0.29 -2.84
N ALA A 17 -6.19 -0.89 -1.68
CA ALA A 17 -6.09 -2.33 -1.61
C ALA A 17 -6.76 -2.87 -0.36
N ARG A 18 -7.27 -4.09 -0.49
CA ARG A 18 -7.82 -4.87 0.60
C ARG A 18 -7.14 -6.23 0.57
N ILE A 19 -6.49 -6.56 1.65
CA ILE A 19 -5.73 -7.81 1.79
C ILE A 19 -6.52 -8.72 2.71
N ILE A 20 -6.95 -9.86 2.18
CA ILE A 20 -7.84 -10.79 2.85
C ILE A 20 -7.06 -12.02 3.26
N GLY A 21 -7.26 -12.45 4.49
CA GLY A 21 -6.59 -13.64 5.03
C GLY A 21 -6.30 -13.49 6.52
N ARG A 22 -5.31 -14.24 6.98
CA ARG A 22 -4.81 -14.13 8.35
C ARG A 22 -3.76 -13.03 8.40
N VAL A 23 -4.22 -11.80 8.44
CA VAL A 23 -3.35 -10.61 8.35
C VAL A 23 -3.49 -9.70 9.55
N GLN A 24 -4.43 -9.97 10.47
CA GLN A 24 -4.55 -9.20 11.69
C GLN A 24 -3.84 -9.91 12.83
N GLY A 25 -3.26 -9.15 13.75
CA GLY A 25 -2.59 -9.69 14.93
C GLY A 25 -1.24 -10.34 14.67
N VAL A 26 -0.66 -10.16 13.48
CA VAL A 26 0.61 -10.79 13.09
C VAL A 26 1.66 -9.76 12.64
N GLY A 27 1.44 -8.50 12.96
CA GLY A 27 2.38 -7.42 12.60
C GLY A 27 2.26 -6.96 11.15
N TYR A 28 1.19 -7.31 10.45
CA TYR A 28 1.03 -6.99 9.04
C TYR A 28 1.00 -5.48 8.80
N ARG A 29 0.27 -4.73 9.62
CA ARG A 29 0.18 -3.27 9.45
C ARG A 29 1.54 -2.60 9.59
N TRP A 30 2.33 -2.98 10.60
CA TRP A 30 3.67 -2.45 10.79
C TRP A 30 4.58 -2.79 9.63
N TRP A 31 4.45 -4.00 9.13
CA TRP A 31 5.20 -4.45 7.97
C TRP A 31 4.86 -3.61 6.73
N VAL A 32 3.57 -3.29 6.54
CA VAL A 32 3.15 -2.42 5.43
C VAL A 32 3.73 -1.03 5.58
N VAL A 33 3.67 -0.45 6.77
CA VAL A 33 4.24 0.88 7.01
C VAL A 33 5.72 0.90 6.66
N ASP A 34 6.46 -0.11 7.08
CA ASP A 34 7.88 -0.20 6.78
C ASP A 34 8.13 -0.32 5.27
N ALA A 35 7.42 -1.23 4.62
CA ALA A 35 7.58 -1.43 3.17
C ALA A 35 7.22 -0.17 2.38
N ALA A 36 6.08 0.45 2.70
CA ALA A 36 5.64 1.65 2.00
C ALA A 36 6.59 2.82 2.24
N SER A 37 7.08 2.97 3.47
CA SER A 37 8.01 4.05 3.80
C SER A 37 9.33 3.89 3.05
N ARG A 38 9.82 2.67 2.90
CA ARG A 38 11.05 2.41 2.14
C ARG A 38 10.87 2.73 0.66
N LEU A 39 9.64 2.67 0.17
CA LEU A 39 9.31 2.99 -1.22
C LEU A 39 8.93 4.45 -1.39
N SER A 40 9.07 5.26 -0.34
CA SER A 40 8.72 6.69 -0.35
C SER A 40 7.24 6.93 -0.67
N LEU A 41 6.39 6.00 -0.27
CA LEU A 41 4.95 6.14 -0.42
C LEU A 41 4.34 6.80 0.81
N VAL A 42 3.24 7.47 0.61
CA VAL A 42 2.44 8.06 1.68
C VAL A 42 1.06 7.38 1.69
N GLY A 43 0.38 7.41 2.82
CA GLY A 43 -0.92 6.78 2.91
C GLY A 43 -1.23 6.26 4.30
N TRP A 44 -2.04 5.22 4.35
CA TRP A 44 -2.45 4.62 5.62
C TRP A 44 -2.84 3.16 5.44
N VAL A 45 -2.81 2.43 6.54
CA VAL A 45 -3.24 1.04 6.61
C VAL A 45 -4.03 0.85 7.90
N ARG A 46 -5.08 0.04 7.83
CA ARG A 46 -5.91 -0.26 9.00
C ARG A 46 -6.48 -1.66 8.93
N ASN A 47 -6.82 -2.22 10.08
CA ASN A 47 -7.60 -3.45 10.16
C ASN A 47 -9.06 -3.16 9.81
N THR A 48 -9.72 -4.12 9.18
CA THR A 48 -11.17 -4.05 9.02
C THR A 48 -11.88 -4.54 10.28
N ASP A 49 -13.14 -4.14 10.44
CA ASP A 49 -13.91 -4.50 11.64
C ASP A 49 -14.27 -5.98 11.71
N ASP A 50 -14.26 -6.67 10.57
CA ASP A 50 -14.65 -8.09 10.51
C ASP A 50 -13.47 -9.03 10.81
N ASP A 51 -12.31 -8.50 11.18
CA ASP A 51 -11.11 -9.26 11.52
C ASP A 51 -10.54 -10.12 10.38
N ARG A 52 -10.98 -9.90 9.15
CA ARG A 52 -10.61 -10.74 8.01
C ARG A 52 -9.68 -10.09 7.04
N ALA A 53 -9.48 -8.79 7.17
CA ALA A 53 -8.73 -8.06 6.17
C ALA A 53 -8.00 -6.87 6.77
N VAL A 54 -7.10 -6.38 5.96
CA VAL A 54 -6.41 -5.09 6.17
C VAL A 54 -6.70 -4.26 4.94
N GLU A 55 -7.02 -3.00 5.14
CA GLU A 55 -7.23 -2.05 4.06
C GLU A 55 -6.13 -1.03 4.05
N LEU A 56 -5.75 -0.58 2.86
CA LEU A 56 -4.75 0.49 2.75
C LEU A 56 -5.04 1.39 1.56
N VAL A 57 -4.50 2.59 1.68
CA VAL A 57 -4.36 3.54 0.58
C VAL A 57 -2.90 3.96 0.56
N ALA A 58 -2.30 3.93 -0.61
CA ALA A 58 -0.93 4.37 -0.81
C ALA A 58 -0.86 5.28 -2.02
N GLU A 59 -0.09 6.34 -1.93
CA GLU A 59 0.11 7.26 -3.04
C GLU A 59 1.58 7.50 -3.29
N GLY A 60 1.94 7.60 -4.56
CA GLY A 60 3.30 7.84 -4.99
C GLY A 60 3.53 7.40 -6.43
N ASP A 61 4.78 7.16 -6.75
CA ASP A 61 5.16 6.73 -8.09
C ASP A 61 4.51 5.39 -8.44
N PRO A 62 4.04 5.24 -9.69
CA PRO A 62 3.47 3.97 -10.12
C PRO A 62 4.39 2.78 -9.91
N SER A 63 5.69 2.93 -10.16
CA SER A 63 6.63 1.82 -9.97
C SER A 63 6.76 1.43 -8.51
N SER A 64 6.72 2.40 -7.60
CA SER A 64 6.76 2.14 -6.16
C SER A 64 5.47 1.43 -5.71
N LEU A 65 4.34 1.84 -6.27
CA LEU A 65 3.06 1.18 -5.99
C LEU A 65 3.05 -0.26 -6.50
N ASP A 66 3.64 -0.51 -7.68
CA ASP A 66 3.77 -1.86 -8.22
C ASP A 66 4.58 -2.74 -7.26
N ALA A 67 5.69 -2.20 -6.76
CA ALA A 67 6.53 -2.93 -5.82
C ALA A 67 5.80 -3.23 -4.52
N LEU A 68 5.05 -2.27 -3.98
CA LEU A 68 4.26 -2.49 -2.78
C LEU A 68 3.21 -3.57 -3.03
N GLU A 69 2.47 -3.47 -4.12
CA GLU A 69 1.41 -4.42 -4.43
C GLU A 69 1.93 -5.85 -4.51
N THR A 70 3.10 -6.03 -5.11
CA THR A 70 3.75 -7.35 -5.16
C THR A 70 4.05 -7.86 -3.75
N GLN A 71 4.57 -7.00 -2.88
CA GLN A 71 4.89 -7.39 -1.51
C GLN A 71 3.66 -7.71 -0.68
N LEU A 72 2.55 -7.03 -0.92
CA LEU A 72 1.31 -7.26 -0.15
C LEU A 72 0.85 -8.71 -0.22
N GLY A 73 1.07 -9.37 -1.35
CA GLY A 73 0.68 -10.76 -1.53
C GLY A 73 1.50 -11.74 -0.71
N HIS A 74 2.67 -11.32 -0.24
CA HIS A 74 3.54 -12.18 0.57
C HIS A 74 3.36 -11.92 2.07
N GLY A 75 3.43 -10.67 2.48
CA GLY A 75 3.34 -10.28 3.87
C GLY A 75 4.54 -10.76 4.70
N PRO A 76 4.50 -10.49 6.01
CA PRO A 76 5.49 -11.05 6.94
C PRO A 76 5.23 -12.54 7.16
N GLY A 77 6.24 -13.24 7.70
CA GLY A 77 6.23 -14.69 7.78
C GLY A 77 5.02 -15.31 8.49
N ALA A 78 4.45 -14.61 9.48
CA ALA A 78 3.30 -15.12 10.22
C ALA A 78 1.96 -14.84 9.54
N ALA A 79 1.95 -14.05 8.48
CA ALA A 79 0.73 -13.72 7.78
C ALA A 79 0.39 -14.79 6.74
N TRP A 80 -0.89 -14.93 6.48
CA TRP A 80 -1.38 -15.76 5.40
C TRP A 80 -2.32 -14.94 4.55
N VAL A 81 -1.94 -14.68 3.31
CA VAL A 81 -2.73 -13.86 2.39
C VAL A 81 -3.50 -14.78 1.45
N ASP A 82 -4.82 -14.71 1.52
CA ASP A 82 -5.68 -15.46 0.60
C ASP A 82 -5.79 -14.75 -0.74
N ARG A 83 -5.99 -13.43 -0.71
CA ARG A 83 -6.04 -12.64 -1.93
C ARG A 83 -5.84 -11.16 -1.63
N VAL A 84 -5.46 -10.44 -2.66
CA VAL A 84 -5.32 -8.98 -2.63
C VAL A 84 -6.28 -8.42 -3.67
N GLU A 85 -7.18 -7.56 -3.23
CA GLU A 85 -8.07 -6.80 -4.11
C GLU A 85 -7.51 -5.38 -4.20
N ALA A 86 -7.20 -4.94 -5.40
CA ALA A 86 -6.51 -3.67 -5.58
C ALA A 86 -7.06 -2.90 -6.77
N SER A 87 -7.04 -1.59 -6.66
CA SER A 87 -7.41 -0.69 -7.74
C SER A 87 -6.49 0.52 -7.76
N ARG A 88 -6.40 1.14 -8.92
CA ARG A 88 -5.56 2.32 -9.13
C ARG A 88 -6.40 3.49 -9.59
N GLY A 89 -5.96 4.67 -9.20
CA GLY A 89 -6.56 5.91 -9.64
C GLY A 89 -5.59 7.06 -9.45
N PRO A 90 -6.03 8.28 -9.71
CA PRO A 90 -5.18 9.45 -9.50
C PRO A 90 -4.96 9.67 -8.01
N ALA A 91 -3.76 10.16 -7.66
CA ALA A 91 -3.46 10.55 -6.30
C ALA A 91 -4.28 11.79 -5.93
N SER A 92 -4.72 11.84 -4.68
CA SER A 92 -5.44 13.01 -4.18
C SER A 92 -4.52 14.06 -3.55
N GLY A 93 -3.31 13.64 -3.15
CA GLY A 93 -2.38 14.51 -2.45
C GLY A 93 -2.76 14.73 -1.00
N GLY A 94 -1.97 15.54 -0.32
CA GLY A 94 -2.27 15.95 1.06
C GLY A 94 -1.72 15.07 2.16
N MET A 95 -1.34 13.84 1.86
CA MET A 95 -0.70 12.97 2.84
C MET A 95 0.81 13.19 2.84
N THR A 96 1.43 13.13 4.00
CA THR A 96 2.85 13.43 4.14
C THR A 96 3.67 12.24 4.62
N ARG A 97 3.03 11.17 5.06
CA ARG A 97 3.72 9.99 5.58
C ARG A 97 2.79 8.78 5.46
N PHE A 98 3.33 7.62 5.73
CA PHE A 98 2.53 6.40 5.82
C PHE A 98 2.29 6.07 7.28
N GLU A 99 1.05 5.82 7.64
CA GLU A 99 0.68 5.64 9.05
C GLU A 99 -0.34 4.53 9.23
N ILE A 100 -0.41 4.02 10.46
CA ILE A 100 -1.45 3.07 10.85
C ILE A 100 -2.66 3.87 11.32
N ARG A 101 -3.83 3.50 10.82
CA ARG A 101 -5.11 4.02 11.30
C ARG A 101 -5.91 2.94 12.00
N ARG A 102 -6.81 3.40 12.80
CA ARG A 102 -7.75 2.51 13.47
C ARG A 102 -9.09 2.44 12.78
#